data_f37445ca615f9c9fbfa6a11acffc88e2
#
_entry.id   f37445ca615f9c9fbfa6a11acffc88e2
#
_cell.length_a   1.000
_cell.length_b   1.000
_cell.length_c   1.000
_cell.angle_alpha   90.00
_cell.angle_beta   90.00
_cell.angle_gamma   90.00
#
_symmetry.space_group_name_H-M   'P 1'
#
loop_
_entity.id
_entity.type
_entity.pdbx_description
1 polymer ?
#
loop_
_entity_poly.entity_id
_entity_poly.type
_entity_poly.pdbx_seq_one_letter_code
_entity_poly.pdbx_strand_id
1 'polypeptide(L)'
;MDKLVGFARKKRLGDLLVDAGVISQDQLVKALQVQETEKQGERLGVVQIDLGFTDEKQIVEALKAQLKIQSVDLSTLRIPEEIIRLLDEAVLRKYNLIPFKFNEKNPNLLCVAMSDPLDIRAMDDVSIITGCQVERFAATPSDIAAAI
;
A
#
# COMPACT_ATOMS: atom_id res chain seq x y z
N MET A 1 -5.36 30.08 -1.39
CA MET A 1 -4.47 29.30 -1.76
C MET A 1 -4.54 27.87 -1.65
N ASP A 2 -5.53 27.39 -1.08
CA ASP A 2 -5.66 25.99 -0.94
C ASP A 2 -5.71 25.27 -2.24
N LYS A 3 -6.16 25.89 -3.28
CA LYS A 3 -6.24 25.19 -4.52
C LYS A 3 -4.87 24.80 -5.03
N LEU A 4 -3.86 25.61 -4.79
CA LEU A 4 -2.53 25.21 -5.14
C LEU A 4 -2.08 24.03 -4.33
N VAL A 5 -2.37 24.08 -3.04
CA VAL A 5 -2.07 22.96 -2.19
C VAL A 5 -2.84 21.75 -2.64
N GLY A 6 -4.11 21.93 -2.97
CA GLY A 6 -4.96 20.83 -3.36
C GLY A 6 -4.47 20.09 -4.57
N PHE A 7 -4.07 20.79 -5.60
CA PHE A 7 -3.69 20.06 -6.79
C PHE A 7 -2.21 19.69 -6.80
N ALA A 8 -1.40 20.32 -5.96
CA ALA A 8 -0.03 19.88 -5.78
C ALA A 8 0.07 18.68 -4.89
N ARG A 9 -0.94 18.45 -4.06
CA ARG A 9 -0.94 17.37 -3.11
C ARG A 9 -1.59 16.13 -3.68
N LYS A 10 -0.90 15.01 -3.60
CA LYS A 10 -1.46 13.74 -4.03
C LYS A 10 -2.41 13.23 -2.97
N LYS A 11 -3.44 12.50 -3.38
CA LYS A 11 -4.35 11.87 -2.43
C LYS A 11 -3.61 10.85 -1.61
N ARG A 12 -3.87 10.85 -0.32
CA ARG A 12 -3.30 9.89 0.60
C ARG A 12 -4.33 8.82 0.91
N LEU A 13 -3.88 7.74 1.52
CA LEU A 13 -4.75 6.62 1.86
C LEU A 13 -5.99 7.07 2.62
N GLY A 14 -5.83 7.93 3.64
CA GLY A 14 -6.97 8.41 4.41
C GLY A 14 -8.00 9.11 3.54
N ASP A 15 -7.55 9.95 2.62
CA ASP A 15 -8.45 10.68 1.73
C ASP A 15 -9.22 9.71 0.82
N LEU A 16 -8.54 8.68 0.33
CA LEU A 16 -9.18 7.67 -0.50
C LEU A 16 -10.25 6.91 0.26
N LEU A 17 -9.98 6.58 1.51
CA LEU A 17 -10.94 5.84 2.33
C LEU A 17 -12.18 6.67 2.63
N VAL A 18 -12.00 7.98 2.86
CA VAL A 18 -13.15 8.88 3.04
C VAL A 18 -13.94 8.98 1.75
N ASP A 19 -13.26 9.17 0.62
CA ASP A 19 -13.92 9.27 -0.69
C ASP A 19 -14.70 8.00 -1.04
N ALA A 20 -14.18 6.85 -0.62
CA ALA A 20 -14.82 5.56 -0.88
C ALA A 20 -15.95 5.26 0.09
N GLY A 21 -16.16 6.10 1.12
CA GLY A 21 -17.20 5.88 2.11
C GLY A 21 -16.84 4.81 3.14
N VAL A 22 -15.60 4.40 3.21
CA VAL A 22 -15.15 3.37 4.17
C VAL A 22 -15.06 3.94 5.57
N ILE A 23 -14.59 5.17 5.68
CA ILE A 23 -14.52 5.89 6.95
C ILE A 23 -15.08 7.29 6.77
N SER A 24 -15.44 7.93 7.87
CA SER A 24 -15.89 9.32 7.85
C SER A 24 -14.71 10.26 8.02
N GLN A 25 -14.92 11.54 7.72
CA GLN A 25 -13.90 12.55 7.94
C GLN A 25 -13.51 12.64 9.41
N ASP A 26 -14.48 12.50 10.31
CA ASP A 26 -14.21 12.53 11.75
C ASP A 26 -13.35 11.35 12.18
N GLN A 27 -13.61 10.17 11.61
CA GLN A 27 -12.79 8.99 11.89
C GLN A 27 -11.36 9.18 11.38
N LEU A 28 -11.20 9.81 10.23
CA LEU A 28 -9.87 10.10 9.71
C LEU A 28 -9.11 11.03 10.63
N VAL A 29 -9.77 12.10 11.10
CA VAL A 29 -9.14 13.06 12.02
C VAL A 29 -8.70 12.34 13.28
N LYS A 30 -9.57 11.50 13.83
CA LYS A 30 -9.25 10.75 15.05
C LYS A 30 -8.07 9.82 14.83
N ALA A 31 -8.04 9.11 13.71
CA ALA A 31 -6.95 8.20 13.40
C ALA A 31 -5.62 8.95 13.26
N LEU A 32 -5.64 10.12 12.63
CA LEU A 32 -4.43 10.92 12.49
C LEU A 32 -3.93 11.42 13.85
N GLN A 33 -4.83 11.80 14.75
CA GLN A 33 -4.44 12.20 16.08
C GLN A 33 -3.80 11.05 16.85
N VAL A 34 -4.39 9.86 16.78
CA VAL A 34 -3.86 8.68 17.45
C VAL A 34 -2.50 8.32 16.87
N GLN A 35 -2.36 8.39 15.55
CA GLN A 35 -1.08 8.10 14.90
C GLN A 35 0.01 9.03 15.40
N GLU A 36 -0.32 10.30 15.57
CA GLU A 36 0.66 11.29 15.99
C GLU A 36 1.06 11.16 17.45
N THR A 37 0.12 10.79 18.32
CA THR A 37 0.33 10.84 19.76
C THR A 37 0.62 9.50 20.40
N GLU A 38 -0.05 8.43 19.95
CA GLU A 38 0.02 7.13 20.60
C GLU A 38 0.65 6.05 19.74
N LYS A 39 0.57 6.18 18.43
CA LYS A 39 1.02 5.15 17.50
C LYS A 39 1.98 5.70 16.46
N GLN A 40 2.95 6.48 16.95
CA GLN A 40 3.95 7.04 16.06
C GLN A 40 4.71 5.90 15.37
N GLY A 41 4.92 6.07 14.07
CA GLY A 41 5.58 5.04 13.27
C GLY A 41 4.65 3.99 12.70
N GLU A 42 3.41 3.90 13.18
CA GLU A 42 2.43 2.99 12.61
C GLU A 42 1.83 3.56 11.33
N ARG A 43 1.45 2.71 10.41
CA ARG A 43 0.78 3.16 9.19
C ARG A 43 -0.66 3.55 9.51
N LEU A 44 -1.17 4.54 8.80
CA LEU A 44 -2.52 5.04 9.03
C LEU A 44 -3.57 3.94 8.88
N GLY A 45 -3.41 3.06 7.89
CA GLY A 45 -4.33 1.94 7.71
C GLY A 45 -4.38 1.03 8.93
N VAL A 46 -3.21 0.76 9.53
CA VAL A 46 -3.14 -0.06 10.74
C VAL A 46 -3.83 0.63 11.90
N VAL A 47 -3.61 1.93 12.06
CA VAL A 47 -4.24 2.71 13.12
C VAL A 47 -5.76 2.66 13.00
N GLN A 48 -6.28 2.81 11.79
CA GLN A 48 -7.73 2.77 11.56
C GLN A 48 -8.33 1.41 11.85
N ILE A 49 -7.61 0.34 11.51
CA ILE A 49 -8.05 -1.02 11.82
C ILE A 49 -8.06 -1.23 13.33
N ASP A 50 -7.02 -0.80 14.02
CA ASP A 50 -6.91 -0.92 15.47
C ASP A 50 -8.03 -0.16 16.20
N LEU A 51 -8.45 0.98 15.65
CA LEU A 51 -9.54 1.76 16.22
C LEU A 51 -10.93 1.21 15.88
N GLY A 52 -10.97 0.18 15.04
CA GLY A 52 -12.24 -0.43 14.66
C GLY A 52 -13.00 0.33 13.58
N PHE A 53 -12.37 1.28 12.91
CA PHE A 53 -13.05 2.09 11.88
C PHE A 53 -13.21 1.34 10.56
N THR A 54 -12.32 0.39 10.29
CA THR A 54 -12.35 -0.38 9.05
C THR A 54 -11.58 -1.69 9.27
N ASP A 55 -11.47 -2.50 8.23
CA ASP A 55 -10.65 -3.70 8.23
C ASP A 55 -9.81 -3.77 6.96
N GLU A 56 -8.87 -4.70 6.91
CA GLU A 56 -7.95 -4.83 5.79
C GLU A 56 -8.68 -5.05 4.47
N LYS A 57 -9.72 -5.85 4.49
CA LYS A 57 -10.46 -6.18 3.29
C LYS A 57 -11.13 -4.95 2.69
N GLN A 58 -11.74 -4.13 3.54
CA GLN A 58 -12.38 -2.89 3.10
C GLN A 58 -11.36 -1.94 2.51
N ILE A 59 -10.18 -1.85 3.11
CA ILE A 59 -9.11 -0.98 2.59
C ILE A 59 -8.68 -1.44 1.20
N VAL A 60 -8.46 -2.75 1.01
CA VAL A 60 -8.07 -3.29 -0.29
C VAL A 60 -9.13 -3.02 -1.35
N GLU A 61 -10.40 -3.22 -1.01
CA GLU A 61 -11.48 -2.98 -1.97
C GLU A 61 -11.56 -1.49 -2.34
N ALA A 62 -11.36 -0.60 -1.38
CA ALA A 62 -11.35 0.83 -1.66
C ALA A 62 -10.19 1.21 -2.58
N LEU A 63 -9.01 0.66 -2.35
CA LEU A 63 -7.85 0.93 -3.19
C LEU A 63 -8.06 0.45 -4.62
N LYS A 64 -8.63 -0.74 -4.78
CA LYS A 64 -8.95 -1.26 -6.11
C LYS A 64 -9.87 -0.31 -6.86
N ALA A 65 -10.94 0.11 -6.20
CA ALA A 65 -11.96 0.95 -6.83
C ALA A 65 -11.43 2.34 -7.15
N GLN A 66 -10.74 2.96 -6.20
CA GLN A 66 -10.29 4.34 -6.33
C GLN A 66 -9.08 4.49 -7.26
N LEU A 67 -8.17 3.54 -7.24
CA LEU A 67 -6.96 3.59 -8.05
C LEU A 67 -7.07 2.79 -9.34
N LYS A 68 -8.14 2.02 -9.47
CA LYS A 68 -8.35 1.14 -10.63
C LYS A 68 -7.19 0.19 -10.84
N ILE A 69 -6.71 -0.37 -9.75
CA ILE A 69 -5.64 -1.37 -9.77
C ILE A 69 -6.21 -2.72 -9.36
N GLN A 70 -5.45 -3.77 -9.63
CA GLN A 70 -5.82 -5.11 -9.22
C GLN A 70 -5.35 -5.38 -7.81
N SER A 71 -5.96 -6.36 -7.17
CA SER A 71 -5.48 -6.87 -5.89
C SER A 71 -4.92 -8.27 -6.09
N VAL A 72 -4.12 -8.73 -5.13
CA VAL A 72 -3.57 -10.07 -5.14
C VAL A 72 -3.74 -10.70 -3.76
N ASP A 73 -4.15 -11.96 -3.75
CA ASP A 73 -4.25 -12.74 -2.51
C ASP A 73 -2.97 -13.55 -2.35
N LEU A 74 -2.07 -13.05 -1.52
CA LEU A 74 -0.77 -13.67 -1.33
C LEU A 74 -0.87 -14.99 -0.55
N SER A 75 -1.98 -15.22 0.16
CA SER A 75 -2.14 -16.43 0.95
C SER A 75 -2.25 -17.68 0.09
N THR A 76 -2.69 -17.52 -1.17
CA THR A 76 -2.84 -18.63 -2.10
C THR A 76 -1.73 -18.68 -3.14
N LEU A 77 -0.80 -17.73 -3.10
CA LEU A 77 0.21 -17.56 -4.13
C LEU A 77 1.57 -18.05 -3.64
N ARG A 78 2.25 -18.82 -4.48
CA ARG A 78 3.60 -19.25 -4.18
C ARG A 78 4.57 -18.36 -4.96
N ILE A 79 5.34 -17.58 -4.24
CA ILE A 79 6.28 -16.64 -4.85
C ILE A 79 7.65 -17.32 -5.00
N PRO A 80 8.23 -17.34 -6.21
CA PRO A 80 9.58 -17.86 -6.37
C PRO A 80 10.58 -17.07 -5.53
N GLU A 81 11.50 -17.79 -4.90
CA GLU A 81 12.48 -17.17 -4.02
C GLU A 81 13.34 -16.16 -4.74
N GLU A 82 13.70 -16.41 -5.99
CA GLU A 82 14.52 -15.49 -6.77
C GLU A 82 13.82 -14.14 -6.97
N ILE A 83 12.49 -14.11 -6.97
CA ILE A 83 11.76 -12.85 -7.10
C ILE A 83 11.76 -12.10 -5.77
N ILE A 84 11.55 -12.82 -4.67
CA ILE A 84 11.59 -12.19 -3.35
C ILE A 84 12.95 -11.57 -3.09
N ARG A 85 14.01 -12.23 -3.54
CA ARG A 85 15.38 -11.78 -3.31
C ARG A 85 15.81 -10.59 -4.16
N LEU A 86 14.96 -10.13 -5.06
CA LEU A 86 15.27 -8.91 -5.81
C LEU A 86 15.38 -7.70 -4.90
N LEU A 87 14.75 -7.76 -3.72
CA LEU A 87 14.79 -6.71 -2.73
C LEU A 87 15.23 -7.28 -1.39
N ASP A 88 15.97 -6.48 -0.61
CA ASP A 88 16.36 -6.88 0.74
C ASP A 88 15.14 -6.91 1.65
N GLU A 89 15.17 -7.80 2.63
CA GLU A 89 14.08 -7.90 3.61
C GLU A 89 13.81 -6.55 4.29
N ALA A 90 14.85 -5.77 4.55
CA ALA A 90 14.70 -4.45 5.16
C ALA A 90 13.79 -3.54 4.33
N VAL A 91 13.92 -3.58 3.01
CA VAL A 91 13.08 -2.79 2.10
C VAL A 91 11.66 -3.31 2.12
N LEU A 92 11.48 -4.64 2.08
CA LEU A 92 10.17 -5.25 2.11
C LEU A 92 9.40 -4.84 3.37
N ARG A 93 10.07 -4.86 4.50
CA ARG A 93 9.43 -4.51 5.78
C ARG A 93 9.24 -3.02 5.94
N LYS A 94 10.18 -2.23 5.46
CA LYS A 94 10.08 -0.77 5.57
C LYS A 94 8.84 -0.23 4.87
N TYR A 95 8.57 -0.74 3.67
CA TYR A 95 7.46 -0.27 2.85
C TYR A 95 6.24 -1.18 2.91
N ASN A 96 6.37 -2.32 3.57
CA ASN A 96 5.33 -3.35 3.63
C ASN A 96 4.84 -3.69 2.22
N LEU A 97 5.76 -4.21 1.42
CA LEU A 97 5.48 -4.63 0.06
C LEU A 97 6.30 -5.89 -0.26
N ILE A 98 5.92 -6.58 -1.33
CA ILE A 98 6.65 -7.75 -1.79
C ILE A 98 6.46 -7.93 -3.29
N PRO A 99 7.55 -8.12 -4.06
CA PRO A 99 7.41 -8.46 -5.47
C PRO A 99 6.97 -9.92 -5.56
N PHE A 100 6.12 -10.24 -6.54
CA PHE A 100 5.63 -11.62 -6.63
C PHE A 100 5.71 -12.22 -8.02
N LYS A 101 5.85 -11.43 -9.07
CA LYS A 101 6.07 -11.95 -10.41
C LYS A 101 6.47 -10.83 -11.36
N PHE A 102 6.95 -11.19 -12.55
CA PHE A 102 7.06 -10.24 -13.63
C PHE A 102 5.78 -10.28 -14.46
N ASN A 103 5.48 -9.18 -15.11
CA ASN A 103 4.31 -9.12 -15.99
C ASN A 103 4.53 -10.06 -17.17
N GLU A 104 3.51 -10.83 -17.55
CA GLU A 104 3.64 -11.83 -18.59
C GLU A 104 3.94 -11.24 -19.96
N LYS A 105 3.46 -10.03 -20.20
CA LYS A 105 3.63 -9.36 -21.50
C LYS A 105 4.84 -8.43 -21.52
N ASN A 106 5.32 -8.02 -20.34
CA ASN A 106 6.43 -7.08 -20.25
C ASN A 106 7.40 -7.54 -19.16
N PRO A 107 8.52 -8.20 -19.53
CA PRO A 107 9.46 -8.71 -18.54
C PRO A 107 10.22 -7.64 -17.76
N ASN A 108 10.10 -6.36 -18.16
CA ASN A 108 10.69 -5.26 -17.41
C ASN A 108 9.74 -4.68 -16.39
N LEU A 109 8.53 -5.20 -16.31
CA LEU A 109 7.50 -4.72 -15.41
C LEU A 109 7.35 -5.71 -14.25
N LEU A 110 7.79 -5.30 -13.08
CA LEU A 110 7.75 -6.13 -11.87
C LEU A 110 6.44 -5.88 -11.13
N CYS A 111 5.68 -6.94 -10.89
CA CYS A 111 4.42 -6.85 -10.16
C CYS A 111 4.72 -6.90 -8.67
N VAL A 112 4.30 -5.88 -7.94
CA VAL A 112 4.59 -5.70 -6.52
C VAL A 112 3.29 -5.55 -5.75
N ALA A 113 3.11 -6.37 -4.72
CA ALA A 113 1.98 -6.26 -3.81
C ALA A 113 2.32 -5.22 -2.75
N MET A 114 1.45 -4.25 -2.55
CA MET A 114 1.69 -3.13 -1.65
C MET A 114 0.49 -2.91 -0.74
N SER A 115 0.75 -2.67 0.53
CA SER A 115 -0.31 -2.28 1.45
C SER A 115 -0.71 -0.82 1.24
N ASP A 116 0.21 0.00 0.75
CA ASP A 116 -0.06 1.40 0.40
C ASP A 116 0.40 1.68 -1.03
N PRO A 117 -0.46 1.42 -2.02
CA PRO A 117 -0.10 1.66 -3.42
C PRO A 117 0.07 3.13 -3.79
N LEU A 118 -0.20 4.03 -2.85
CA LEU A 118 0.02 5.47 -3.05
C LEU A 118 1.43 5.91 -2.69
N ASP A 119 2.23 5.03 -2.12
CA ASP A 119 3.58 5.35 -1.69
C ASP A 119 4.52 5.38 -2.88
N ILE A 120 4.67 6.56 -3.46
CA ILE A 120 5.51 6.75 -4.64
C ILE A 120 6.97 6.54 -4.33
N ARG A 121 7.40 6.90 -3.11
CA ARG A 121 8.77 6.72 -2.69
C ARG A 121 9.14 5.24 -2.68
N ALA A 122 8.21 4.40 -2.24
CA ALA A 122 8.42 2.96 -2.26
C ALA A 122 8.59 2.44 -3.69
N MET A 123 7.72 2.89 -4.60
CA MET A 123 7.81 2.48 -5.99
C MET A 123 9.11 2.92 -6.65
N ASP A 124 9.56 4.14 -6.35
CA ASP A 124 10.82 4.66 -6.89
C ASP A 124 12.01 3.85 -6.39
N ASP A 125 12.03 3.53 -5.09
CA ASP A 125 13.12 2.74 -4.52
C ASP A 125 13.18 1.35 -5.13
N VAL A 126 12.04 0.70 -5.29
CA VAL A 126 11.99 -0.62 -5.93
C VAL A 126 12.49 -0.54 -7.36
N SER A 127 12.08 0.48 -8.09
CA SER A 127 12.50 0.65 -9.48
C SER A 127 14.00 0.88 -9.58
N ILE A 128 14.56 1.67 -8.69
CA ILE A 128 16.00 1.95 -8.68
C ILE A 128 16.79 0.70 -8.33
N ILE A 129 16.36 -0.03 -7.32
CA ILE A 129 17.09 -1.22 -6.85
C ILE A 129 17.05 -2.34 -7.88
N THR A 130 15.90 -2.57 -8.50
CA THR A 130 15.71 -3.70 -9.41
C THR A 130 15.98 -3.36 -10.86
N GLY A 131 15.98 -2.08 -11.21
CA GLY A 131 16.09 -1.66 -12.61
C GLY A 131 14.81 -1.94 -13.41
N CYS A 132 13.71 -2.23 -12.75
CA CYS A 132 12.46 -2.58 -13.40
C CYS A 132 11.42 -1.48 -13.17
N GLN A 133 10.44 -1.41 -14.06
CA GLN A 133 9.24 -0.63 -13.80
C GLN A 133 8.35 -1.42 -12.84
N VAL A 134 7.52 -0.74 -12.08
CA VAL A 134 6.67 -1.36 -11.06
C VAL A 134 5.21 -1.31 -11.48
N GLU A 135 4.55 -2.47 -11.43
CA GLU A 135 3.11 -2.56 -11.54
C GLU A 135 2.59 -2.87 -10.14
N ARG A 136 1.83 -1.94 -9.57
CA ARG A 136 1.37 -2.08 -8.18
C ARG A 136 0.07 -2.87 -8.10
N PHE A 137 -0.02 -3.70 -7.06
CA PHE A 137 -1.21 -4.47 -6.73
C PHE A 137 -1.55 -4.19 -5.27
N ALA A 138 -2.83 -4.10 -4.95
CA ALA A 138 -3.24 -3.94 -3.57
C ALA A 138 -3.24 -5.29 -2.86
N ALA A 139 -2.76 -5.31 -1.62
CA ALA A 139 -2.78 -6.52 -0.79
C ALA A 139 -2.89 -6.10 0.65
N THR A 140 -3.32 -7.03 1.51
CA THR A 140 -3.45 -6.72 2.93
C THR A 140 -2.07 -6.69 3.59
N PRO A 141 -1.89 -5.81 4.59
CA PRO A 141 -0.61 -5.78 5.32
C PRO A 141 -0.27 -7.11 5.96
N SER A 142 -1.26 -7.85 6.46
CA SER A 142 -1.03 -9.16 7.09
C SER A 142 -0.49 -10.17 6.11
N ASP A 143 -1.07 -10.23 4.92
CA ASP A 143 -0.63 -11.17 3.89
C ASP A 143 0.79 -10.86 3.43
N ILE A 144 1.10 -9.57 3.28
CA ILE A 144 2.44 -9.15 2.89
C ILE A 144 3.45 -9.56 3.96
N ALA A 145 3.15 -9.28 5.22
CA ALA A 145 4.04 -9.63 6.32
C ALA A 145 4.27 -11.14 6.41
N ALA A 146 3.22 -11.92 6.17
CA ALA A 146 3.33 -13.38 6.19
C ALA A 146 4.16 -13.91 5.01
N ALA A 147 4.17 -13.20 3.89
CA ALA A 147 4.91 -13.62 2.71
C ALA A 147 6.39 -13.24 2.79
N ILE A 148 6.74 -12.25 3.60
CA ILE A 148 8.12 -11.87 3.83
C ILE A 148 8.81 -12.91 4.71
#